data_7ac55bb1932ce023423255bc6352ccbd
#
_entry.id   7ac55bb1932ce023423255bc6352ccbd
#
_cell.length_a   1.000
_cell.length_b   1.000
_cell.length_c   1.000
_cell.angle_alpha   90.00
_cell.angle_beta   90.00
_cell.angle_gamma   90.00
#
_symmetry.space_group_name_H-M   'P 1'
#
loop_
_entity.id
_entity.type
_entity.pdbx_description
1 polymer ?
#
loop_
_entity_poly.entity_id
_entity_poly.type
_entity_poly.pdbx_seq_one_letter_code
_entity_poly.pdbx_strand_id
1 'polypeptide(L)'
;MQNKLHRNLVFAVVDALDQIFNQGHYADKVIERVLKIDKRWGARDRGFIAETTYDMVRWKRLYMEIAEVKAPFDRPKLFRLFAVWAVLKGIPLPDWKQIEPTPERKIKGSFDLLSKERKYRESIPDWLDELGASSLGEEQWSAEIKALNEQAPVVLRVNRLKTEPKPLADALFDDGIATKTHADYPDALILEERTALFQHPAFQEGYFEVQDASSQKVGRFLDVQPGMLVVDACAGAGGKSLHLAALMANKGQIIAMDLYDHKLKELKRRARRNDVHNIETRVIDSTKVIKKLIERADRVLIDAPCTGLGVLRRNPDAKWKLQPEFLTQITQTQQEILQQYSKMVKKGGKLVYATCSILPQENQDQVTQFLTSEAGHGFQLEQEDKISPSQSGFDGFYMARLVRKL
;
A
#
# COMPACT_ATOMS: atom_id res chain seq x y z
N MET A 1 -0.42 32.75 -3.00
CA MET A 1 0.78 33.03 -3.84
C MET A 1 0.61 32.25 -5.13
N GLN A 2 0.60 32.92 -6.29
CA GLN A 2 0.57 32.24 -7.59
C GLN A 2 1.84 31.37 -7.70
N ASN A 3 1.68 30.05 -7.73
CA ASN A 3 2.78 29.10 -7.89
C ASN A 3 3.32 29.22 -9.32
N LYS A 4 4.40 30.01 -9.49
CA LYS A 4 5.09 30.10 -10.77
C LYS A 4 5.72 28.76 -11.09
N LEU A 5 5.35 28.14 -12.23
CA LEU A 5 5.94 26.89 -12.70
C LEU A 5 7.42 27.09 -13.07
N HIS A 6 8.29 26.25 -12.53
CA HIS A 6 9.71 26.22 -12.88
C HIS A 6 9.97 25.15 -13.94
N ARG A 7 10.62 25.55 -15.04
CA ARG A 7 10.81 24.71 -16.22
C ARG A 7 11.51 23.38 -15.91
N ASN A 8 12.57 23.41 -15.11
CA ASN A 8 13.31 22.20 -14.71
C ASN A 8 12.46 21.21 -13.92
N LEU A 9 11.54 21.67 -13.06
CA LEU A 9 10.66 20.81 -12.29
C LEU A 9 9.59 20.17 -13.17
N VAL A 10 9.00 20.95 -14.09
CA VAL A 10 8.01 20.43 -15.04
C VAL A 10 8.64 19.38 -15.98
N PHE A 11 9.87 19.64 -16.44
CA PHE A 11 10.59 18.66 -17.27
C PHE A 11 10.88 17.38 -16.48
N ALA A 12 11.25 17.48 -15.20
CA ALA A 12 11.44 16.31 -14.35
C ALA A 12 10.15 15.48 -14.18
N VAL A 13 8.99 16.14 -14.04
CA VAL A 13 7.67 15.46 -14.02
C VAL A 13 7.40 14.76 -15.36
N VAL A 14 7.61 15.44 -16.49
CA VAL A 14 7.40 14.87 -17.83
C VAL A 14 8.31 13.67 -18.07
N ASP A 15 9.58 13.74 -17.67
CA ASP A 15 10.53 12.64 -17.77
C ASP A 15 10.16 11.45 -16.86
N ALA A 16 9.59 11.72 -15.69
CA ALA A 16 9.03 10.68 -14.82
C ALA A 16 7.82 10.00 -15.46
N LEU A 17 6.92 10.78 -16.05
CA LEU A 17 5.72 10.23 -16.72
C LEU A 17 6.07 9.36 -17.92
N ASP A 18 7.10 9.72 -18.69
CA ASP A 18 7.58 8.89 -19.80
C ASP A 18 8.01 7.50 -19.30
N GLN A 19 8.82 7.47 -18.23
CA GLN A 19 9.27 6.22 -17.63
C GLN A 19 8.11 5.38 -17.08
N ILE A 20 7.10 6.02 -16.51
CA ILE A 20 5.94 5.32 -15.91
C ILE A 20 4.97 4.84 -17.00
N PHE A 21 4.62 5.70 -17.97
CA PHE A 21 3.54 5.44 -18.92
C PHE A 21 3.99 4.65 -20.14
N ASN A 22 5.20 4.89 -20.65
CA ASN A 22 5.71 4.23 -21.86
C ASN A 22 6.62 3.03 -21.53
N GLN A 23 7.42 3.11 -20.45
CA GLN A 23 8.38 2.07 -20.09
C GLN A 23 7.85 1.13 -19.00
N GLY A 24 6.66 1.41 -18.41
CA GLY A 24 5.99 0.56 -17.44
C GLY A 24 6.67 0.50 -16.06
N HIS A 25 7.60 1.41 -15.75
CA HIS A 25 8.26 1.45 -14.45
C HIS A 25 7.28 1.83 -13.33
N TYR A 26 7.52 1.34 -12.10
CA TYR A 26 6.71 1.69 -10.93
C TYR A 26 6.92 3.14 -10.52
N ALA A 27 5.83 3.85 -10.23
CA ALA A 27 5.84 5.28 -9.97
C ALA A 27 6.72 5.64 -8.77
N ASP A 28 6.66 4.88 -7.68
CA ASP A 28 7.49 5.07 -6.48
C ASP A 28 8.99 5.00 -6.81
N LYS A 29 9.41 4.01 -7.61
CA LYS A 29 10.81 3.82 -8.01
C LYS A 29 11.30 4.89 -8.96
N VAL A 30 10.44 5.33 -9.89
CA VAL A 30 10.76 6.42 -10.79
C VAL A 30 10.92 7.73 -10.03
N ILE A 31 9.96 8.07 -9.18
CA ILE A 31 10.00 9.29 -8.36
C ILE A 31 11.25 9.30 -7.48
N GLU A 32 11.54 8.20 -6.75
CA GLU A 32 12.75 8.09 -5.93
C GLU A 32 14.03 8.38 -6.73
N ARG A 33 14.11 7.85 -7.95
CA ARG A 33 15.26 8.05 -8.85
C ARG A 33 15.35 9.48 -9.35
N VAL A 34 14.22 10.04 -9.82
CA VAL A 34 14.16 11.40 -10.34
C VAL A 34 14.55 12.42 -9.28
N LEU A 35 14.08 12.28 -8.06
CA LEU A 35 14.41 13.18 -6.95
C LEU A 35 15.90 13.19 -6.57
N LYS A 36 16.69 12.21 -7.02
CA LYS A 36 18.14 12.14 -6.80
C LYS A 36 18.96 12.80 -7.92
N ILE A 37 18.34 13.18 -9.04
CA ILE A 37 19.04 13.72 -10.23
C ILE A 37 19.70 15.07 -9.93
N ASP A 38 18.95 15.97 -9.26
CA ASP A 38 19.47 17.31 -8.94
C ASP A 38 19.46 17.55 -7.42
N LYS A 39 20.65 17.62 -6.85
CA LYS A 39 20.84 17.84 -5.41
C LYS A 39 20.42 19.24 -4.95
N ARG A 40 20.26 20.20 -5.86
CA ARG A 40 19.85 21.59 -5.57
C ARG A 40 18.36 21.69 -5.26
N TRP A 41 17.55 20.69 -5.62
CA TRP A 41 16.13 20.69 -5.31
C TRP A 41 15.89 20.64 -3.81
N GLY A 42 15.25 21.68 -3.30
CA GLY A 42 14.80 21.77 -1.91
C GLY A 42 13.55 20.90 -1.64
N ALA A 43 13.07 20.94 -0.42
CA ALA A 43 11.90 20.19 0.00
C ALA A 43 10.64 20.50 -0.84
N ARG A 44 10.43 21.80 -1.16
CA ARG A 44 9.30 22.24 -2.01
C ARG A 44 9.37 21.71 -3.44
N ASP A 45 10.57 21.75 -4.05
CA ASP A 45 10.77 21.27 -5.42
C ASP A 45 10.53 19.76 -5.50
N ARG A 46 11.08 19.01 -4.54
CA ARG A 46 10.89 17.57 -4.42
C ARG A 46 9.43 17.22 -4.19
N GLY A 47 8.72 17.97 -3.33
CA GLY A 47 7.29 17.84 -3.11
C GLY A 47 6.50 18.07 -4.40
N PHE A 48 6.77 19.15 -5.13
CA PHE A 48 6.12 19.45 -6.40
C PHE A 48 6.29 18.29 -7.41
N ILE A 49 7.53 17.80 -7.62
CA ILE A 49 7.79 16.72 -8.57
C ILE A 49 7.03 15.46 -8.15
N ALA A 50 7.12 15.05 -6.90
CA ALA A 50 6.51 13.82 -6.41
C ALA A 50 4.97 13.87 -6.46
N GLU A 51 4.38 14.92 -5.90
CA GLU A 51 2.93 15.08 -5.80
C GLU A 51 2.28 15.23 -7.18
N THR A 52 2.89 16.06 -8.06
CA THR A 52 2.39 16.23 -9.42
C THR A 52 2.46 14.92 -10.20
N THR A 53 3.58 14.19 -10.12
CA THR A 53 3.71 12.90 -10.80
C THR A 53 2.68 11.89 -10.30
N TYR A 54 2.52 11.73 -8.97
CA TYR A 54 1.52 10.84 -8.41
C TYR A 54 0.08 11.24 -8.80
N ASP A 55 -0.22 12.54 -8.81
CA ASP A 55 -1.54 13.04 -9.19
C ASP A 55 -1.82 12.75 -10.68
N MET A 56 -0.86 13.00 -11.56
CA MET A 56 -1.00 12.69 -12.97
C MET A 56 -1.12 11.20 -13.27
N VAL A 57 -0.44 10.35 -12.51
CA VAL A 57 -0.59 8.89 -12.59
C VAL A 57 -1.97 8.46 -12.10
N ARG A 58 -2.46 9.05 -11.01
CA ARG A 58 -3.79 8.78 -10.44
C ARG A 58 -4.91 9.09 -11.41
N TRP A 59 -4.85 10.24 -12.06
CA TRP A 59 -5.89 10.75 -12.95
C TRP A 59 -5.57 10.56 -14.45
N LYS A 60 -4.68 9.62 -14.77
CA LYS A 60 -4.19 9.36 -16.13
C LYS A 60 -5.30 9.32 -17.16
N ARG A 61 -6.35 8.51 -16.96
CA ARG A 61 -7.45 8.34 -17.92
C ARG A 61 -8.20 9.64 -18.16
N LEU A 62 -8.58 10.32 -17.08
CA LEU A 62 -9.30 11.60 -17.17
C LEU A 62 -8.50 12.62 -17.96
N TYR A 63 -7.19 12.76 -17.67
CA TYR A 63 -6.35 13.71 -18.39
C TYR A 63 -6.14 13.32 -19.85
N MET A 64 -6.04 12.03 -20.15
CA MET A 64 -5.93 11.55 -21.53
C MET A 64 -7.17 11.89 -22.36
N GLU A 65 -8.36 11.67 -21.81
CA GLU A 65 -9.61 11.97 -22.50
C GLU A 65 -9.79 13.48 -22.72
N ILE A 66 -9.53 14.30 -21.69
CA ILE A 66 -9.58 15.77 -21.81
C ILE A 66 -8.55 16.29 -22.83
N ALA A 67 -7.34 15.74 -22.82
CA ALA A 67 -6.27 16.12 -23.73
C ALA A 67 -6.45 15.56 -25.15
N GLU A 68 -7.39 14.62 -25.35
CA GLU A 68 -7.60 13.90 -26.61
C GLU A 68 -6.32 13.21 -27.11
N VAL A 69 -5.58 12.56 -26.19
CA VAL A 69 -4.31 11.85 -26.49
C VAL A 69 -4.40 10.38 -26.13
N LYS A 70 -3.72 9.54 -26.92
CA LYS A 70 -3.60 8.09 -26.71
C LYS A 70 -2.13 7.66 -26.68
N ALA A 71 -1.87 6.55 -25.97
CA ALA A 71 -0.58 5.89 -26.00
C ALA A 71 -0.20 5.44 -27.46
N PRO A 72 1.08 5.37 -27.78
CA PRO A 72 2.22 5.78 -26.97
C PRO A 72 2.32 7.31 -26.83
N PHE A 73 2.89 7.76 -25.70
CA PHE A 73 2.98 9.17 -25.37
C PHE A 73 4.34 9.72 -25.79
N ASP A 74 4.41 10.44 -26.90
CA ASP A 74 5.55 11.27 -27.20
C ASP A 74 5.63 12.47 -26.23
N ARG A 75 6.77 13.16 -26.25
CA ARG A 75 7.00 14.29 -25.34
C ARG A 75 5.95 15.42 -25.46
N PRO A 76 5.51 15.84 -26.66
CA PRO A 76 4.41 16.78 -26.81
C PRO A 76 3.12 16.34 -26.12
N LYS A 77 2.71 15.08 -26.26
CA LYS A 77 1.53 14.55 -25.60
C LYS A 77 1.66 14.58 -24.06
N LEU A 78 2.84 14.25 -23.50
CA LEU A 78 3.08 14.34 -22.07
C LEU A 78 2.99 15.78 -21.57
N PHE A 79 3.50 16.76 -22.30
CA PHE A 79 3.32 18.18 -21.97
C PHE A 79 1.85 18.60 -22.05
N ARG A 80 1.09 18.07 -23.00
CA ARG A 80 -0.35 18.33 -23.12
C ARG A 80 -1.12 17.76 -21.92
N LEU A 81 -0.78 16.55 -21.46
CA LEU A 81 -1.34 16.01 -20.21
C LEU A 81 -1.01 16.90 -19.01
N PHE A 82 0.23 17.39 -18.91
CA PHE A 82 0.65 18.32 -17.87
C PHE A 82 -0.15 19.63 -17.93
N ALA A 83 -0.39 20.17 -19.12
CA ALA A 83 -1.17 21.40 -19.31
C ALA A 83 -2.62 21.21 -18.82
N VAL A 84 -3.25 20.07 -19.12
CA VAL A 84 -4.59 19.72 -18.60
C VAL A 84 -4.58 19.70 -17.08
N TRP A 85 -3.61 19.00 -16.48
CA TRP A 85 -3.44 18.96 -15.02
C TRP A 85 -3.33 20.37 -14.42
N ALA A 86 -2.45 21.22 -14.97
CA ALA A 86 -2.22 22.56 -14.46
C ALA A 86 -3.48 23.42 -14.51
N VAL A 87 -4.21 23.39 -15.64
CA VAL A 87 -5.49 24.11 -15.81
C VAL A 87 -6.53 23.67 -14.78
N LEU A 88 -6.68 22.35 -14.57
CA LEU A 88 -7.63 21.82 -13.59
C LEU A 88 -7.25 22.14 -12.15
N LYS A 89 -5.96 22.31 -11.86
CA LYS A 89 -5.45 22.79 -10.55
C LYS A 89 -5.49 24.32 -10.40
N GLY A 90 -5.95 25.05 -11.42
CA GLY A 90 -5.97 26.52 -11.39
C GLY A 90 -4.58 27.16 -11.44
N ILE A 91 -3.58 26.42 -11.94
CA ILE A 91 -2.20 26.92 -12.09
C ILE A 91 -2.05 27.56 -13.46
N PRO A 92 -1.64 28.85 -13.54
CA PRO A 92 -1.44 29.52 -14.80
C PRO A 92 -0.37 28.82 -15.66
N LEU A 93 -0.68 28.60 -16.93
CA LEU A 93 0.26 28.02 -17.86
C LEU A 93 1.31 29.05 -18.27
N PRO A 94 2.61 28.69 -18.28
CA PRO A 94 3.67 29.55 -18.77
C PRO A 94 3.67 29.60 -20.30
N ASP A 95 4.17 30.70 -20.84
CA ASP A 95 4.39 30.85 -22.28
C ASP A 95 5.69 30.15 -22.72
N TRP A 96 5.61 28.81 -22.81
CA TRP A 96 6.71 27.96 -23.29
C TRP A 96 6.32 27.26 -24.57
N LYS A 97 7.27 27.14 -25.49
CA LYS A 97 7.09 26.44 -26.76
C LYS A 97 6.53 25.00 -26.60
N GLN A 98 6.84 24.35 -25.47
CA GLN A 98 6.38 22.98 -25.17
C GLN A 98 4.93 22.91 -24.69
N ILE A 99 4.39 24.02 -24.20
CA ILE A 99 2.98 24.13 -23.76
C ILE A 99 2.27 24.99 -24.79
N GLU A 100 1.72 24.31 -25.79
CA GLU A 100 0.91 24.98 -26.80
C GLU A 100 -0.37 25.57 -26.18
N PRO A 101 -0.93 26.64 -26.80
CA PRO A 101 -2.15 27.23 -26.30
C PRO A 101 -3.25 26.17 -26.20
N THR A 102 -3.54 25.75 -24.97
CA THR A 102 -4.62 24.81 -24.71
C THR A 102 -5.82 25.61 -24.23
N PRO A 103 -6.97 25.55 -24.89
CA PRO A 103 -8.11 26.37 -24.53
C PRO A 103 -8.66 25.93 -23.17
N GLU A 104 -8.42 26.75 -22.13
CA GLU A 104 -8.86 26.46 -20.75
C GLU A 104 -10.36 26.18 -20.65
N ARG A 105 -11.20 26.90 -21.44
CA ARG A 105 -12.64 26.69 -21.46
C ARG A 105 -13.00 25.28 -21.96
N LYS A 106 -12.27 24.77 -22.97
CA LYS A 106 -12.49 23.41 -23.50
C LYS A 106 -12.12 22.38 -22.45
N ILE A 107 -10.98 22.55 -21.74
CA ILE A 107 -10.54 21.65 -20.68
C ILE A 107 -11.61 21.58 -19.57
N LYS A 108 -12.07 22.73 -19.06
CA LYS A 108 -13.07 22.81 -17.99
C LYS A 108 -14.41 22.20 -18.45
N GLY A 109 -14.87 22.52 -19.65
CA GLY A 109 -16.10 21.94 -20.20
C GLY A 109 -16.02 20.42 -20.41
N SER A 110 -14.87 19.91 -20.88
CA SER A 110 -14.66 18.47 -21.00
C SER A 110 -14.62 17.79 -19.62
N PHE A 111 -13.99 18.42 -18.62
CA PHE A 111 -14.00 17.93 -17.24
C PHE A 111 -15.43 17.83 -16.69
N ASP A 112 -16.24 18.87 -16.84
CA ASP A 112 -17.63 18.90 -16.36
C ASP A 112 -18.49 17.81 -17.00
N LEU A 113 -18.24 17.50 -18.28
CA LEU A 113 -18.94 16.46 -19.01
C LEU A 113 -18.49 15.06 -18.55
N LEU A 114 -17.19 14.79 -18.58
CA LEU A 114 -16.60 13.46 -18.29
C LEU A 114 -16.76 13.07 -16.82
N SER A 115 -16.75 14.03 -15.89
CA SER A 115 -16.92 13.78 -14.46
C SER A 115 -18.29 13.19 -14.07
N LYS A 116 -19.26 13.21 -14.98
CA LYS A 116 -20.57 12.58 -14.78
C LYS A 116 -20.49 11.05 -14.80
N GLU A 117 -19.52 10.49 -15.51
CA GLU A 117 -19.29 9.06 -15.57
C GLU A 117 -18.20 8.66 -14.57
N ARG A 118 -18.48 7.64 -13.72
CA ARG A 118 -17.55 7.18 -12.66
C ARG A 118 -16.17 6.81 -13.21
N LYS A 119 -16.09 6.08 -14.31
CA LYS A 119 -14.82 5.62 -14.91
C LYS A 119 -13.86 6.75 -15.28
N TYR A 120 -14.39 7.91 -15.69
CA TYR A 120 -13.58 9.10 -15.97
C TYR A 120 -13.36 9.91 -14.69
N ARG A 121 -14.42 10.15 -13.92
CA ARG A 121 -14.35 10.88 -12.64
C ARG A 121 -13.34 10.28 -11.68
N GLU A 122 -13.32 8.94 -11.56
CA GLU A 122 -12.38 8.22 -10.69
C GLU A 122 -11.14 7.71 -11.44
N SER A 123 -11.06 7.96 -12.74
CA SER A 123 -9.93 7.62 -13.60
C SER A 123 -9.48 6.17 -13.44
N ILE A 124 -10.33 5.23 -13.84
CA ILE A 124 -10.10 3.78 -13.74
C ILE A 124 -10.32 3.08 -15.08
N PRO A 125 -9.65 1.92 -15.36
CA PRO A 125 -9.93 1.10 -16.54
C PRO A 125 -11.38 0.58 -16.54
N ASP A 126 -11.99 0.40 -17.74
CA ASP A 126 -13.37 -0.10 -17.86
C ASP A 126 -13.56 -1.45 -17.17
N TRP A 127 -12.67 -2.42 -17.45
CA TRP A 127 -12.74 -3.75 -16.87
C TRP A 127 -12.68 -3.73 -15.31
N LEU A 128 -11.91 -2.80 -14.72
CA LEU A 128 -11.79 -2.69 -13.27
C LEU A 128 -13.03 -2.03 -12.66
N ASP A 129 -13.62 -1.06 -13.37
CA ASP A 129 -14.89 -0.44 -12.96
C ASP A 129 -16.02 -1.45 -12.97
N GLU A 130 -16.12 -2.26 -14.02
CA GLU A 130 -17.11 -3.34 -14.17
C GLU A 130 -16.91 -4.43 -13.09
N LEU A 131 -15.66 -4.86 -12.87
CA LEU A 131 -15.33 -5.83 -11.84
C LEU A 131 -15.69 -5.31 -10.44
N GLY A 132 -15.30 -4.07 -10.12
CA GLY A 132 -15.59 -3.48 -8.82
C GLY A 132 -17.09 -3.37 -8.56
N ALA A 133 -17.85 -2.87 -9.54
CA ALA A 133 -19.30 -2.74 -9.45
C ALA A 133 -20.01 -4.10 -9.33
N SER A 134 -19.56 -5.11 -10.09
CA SER A 134 -20.15 -6.46 -10.01
C SER A 134 -19.82 -7.18 -8.69
N SER A 135 -18.64 -6.92 -8.11
CA SER A 135 -18.17 -7.60 -6.89
C SER A 135 -18.67 -6.96 -5.61
N LEU A 136 -18.85 -5.64 -5.57
CA LEU A 136 -19.19 -4.88 -4.36
C LEU A 136 -20.57 -4.22 -4.45
N GLY A 137 -21.16 -4.15 -5.63
CA GLY A 137 -22.34 -3.33 -5.91
C GLY A 137 -21.98 -1.88 -6.26
N GLU A 138 -22.84 -1.22 -7.03
CA GLU A 138 -22.60 0.10 -7.60
C GLU A 138 -22.30 1.19 -6.55
N GLU A 139 -23.07 1.20 -5.47
CA GLU A 139 -22.96 2.22 -4.42
C GLU A 139 -21.67 2.06 -3.63
N GLN A 140 -21.41 0.84 -3.14
CA GLN A 140 -20.21 0.56 -2.36
C GLN A 140 -18.94 0.75 -3.19
N TRP A 141 -18.92 0.24 -4.44
CA TRP A 141 -17.77 0.45 -5.33
C TRP A 141 -17.49 1.93 -5.57
N SER A 142 -18.55 2.74 -5.81
CA SER A 142 -18.38 4.19 -6.00
C SER A 142 -17.79 4.87 -4.78
N ALA A 143 -18.20 4.49 -3.57
CA ALA A 143 -17.65 5.01 -2.33
C ALA A 143 -16.17 4.60 -2.14
N GLU A 144 -15.85 3.31 -2.36
CA GLU A 144 -14.49 2.79 -2.18
C GLU A 144 -13.50 3.42 -3.16
N ILE A 145 -13.83 3.47 -4.46
CA ILE A 145 -12.90 4.02 -5.45
C ILE A 145 -12.67 5.52 -5.28
N LYS A 146 -13.68 6.26 -4.83
CA LYS A 146 -13.53 7.66 -4.45
C LYS A 146 -12.54 7.80 -3.29
N ALA A 147 -12.73 7.05 -2.20
CA ALA A 147 -11.84 7.07 -1.05
C ALA A 147 -10.41 6.64 -1.40
N LEU A 148 -10.25 5.67 -2.30
CA LEU A 148 -8.96 5.18 -2.79
C LEU A 148 -8.24 6.18 -3.72
N ASN A 149 -8.91 7.20 -4.20
CA ASN A 149 -8.31 8.32 -4.93
C ASN A 149 -7.95 9.52 -4.03
N GLU A 150 -8.36 9.52 -2.77
CA GLU A 150 -7.97 10.54 -1.81
C GLU A 150 -6.52 10.36 -1.35
N GLN A 151 -5.95 11.40 -0.78
CA GLN A 151 -4.60 11.35 -0.24
C GLN A 151 -4.57 10.46 1.02
N ALA A 152 -3.69 9.46 1.03
CA ALA A 152 -3.54 8.59 2.20
C ALA A 152 -3.01 9.35 3.42
N PRO A 153 -3.54 9.12 4.62
CA PRO A 153 -2.94 9.63 5.84
C PRO A 153 -1.55 9.00 6.04
N VAL A 154 -0.66 9.74 6.68
CA VAL A 154 0.62 9.20 7.14
C VAL A 154 0.41 8.70 8.57
N VAL A 155 0.62 7.40 8.76
CA VAL A 155 0.42 6.74 10.06
C VAL A 155 1.75 6.16 10.53
N LEU A 156 2.10 6.45 11.76
CA LEU A 156 3.25 5.88 12.46
C LEU A 156 2.77 4.70 13.30
N ARG A 157 3.49 3.61 13.24
CA ARG A 157 3.36 2.53 14.21
C ARG A 157 4.41 2.70 15.30
N VAL A 158 3.97 2.95 16.50
CA VAL A 158 4.84 3.08 17.66
C VAL A 158 5.55 1.75 17.95
N ASN A 159 6.85 1.79 18.19
CA ASN A 159 7.62 0.63 18.61
C ASN A 159 7.46 0.42 20.12
N ARG A 160 6.57 -0.50 20.48
CA ARG A 160 6.25 -0.82 21.89
C ARG A 160 7.40 -1.47 22.68
N LEU A 161 8.50 -1.80 22.02
CA LEU A 161 9.73 -2.20 22.72
C LEU A 161 10.49 -1.01 23.32
N LYS A 162 10.26 0.20 22.79
CA LYS A 162 11.04 1.40 23.14
C LYS A 162 10.21 2.47 23.83
N THR A 163 8.93 2.58 23.50
CA THR A 163 8.09 3.67 23.99
C THR A 163 6.60 3.35 23.89
N GLU A 164 5.79 4.20 24.47
CA GLU A 164 4.34 4.20 24.40
C GLU A 164 3.87 5.31 23.44
N PRO A 165 2.61 5.23 22.89
CA PRO A 165 2.10 6.23 21.96
C PRO A 165 2.11 7.65 22.52
N LYS A 166 1.68 7.84 23.77
CA LYS A 166 1.61 9.18 24.36
C LYS A 166 2.99 9.84 24.53
N PRO A 167 3.99 9.22 25.15
CA PRO A 167 5.34 9.80 25.24
C PRO A 167 5.94 10.11 23.87
N LEU A 168 5.72 9.26 22.85
CA LEU A 168 6.21 9.56 21.51
C LEU A 168 5.46 10.73 20.87
N ALA A 169 4.15 10.81 21.04
CA ALA A 169 3.34 11.94 20.54
C ALA A 169 3.77 13.26 21.17
N ASP A 170 4.02 13.28 22.49
CA ASP A 170 4.49 14.46 23.23
C ASP A 170 5.88 14.90 22.69
N ALA A 171 6.82 13.96 22.51
CA ALA A 171 8.16 14.27 21.97
C ALA A 171 8.09 14.78 20.50
N LEU A 172 7.25 14.18 19.66
CA LEU A 172 7.05 14.66 18.29
C LEU A 172 6.40 16.06 18.25
N PHE A 173 5.49 16.34 19.18
CA PHE A 173 4.86 17.65 19.30
C PHE A 173 5.87 18.74 19.70
N ASP A 174 6.80 18.44 20.60
CA ASP A 174 7.89 19.36 20.98
C ASP A 174 8.80 19.69 19.79
N ASP A 175 8.93 18.75 18.83
CA ASP A 175 9.65 18.94 17.57
C ASP A 175 8.76 19.53 16.45
N GLY A 176 7.54 20.01 16.78
CA GLY A 176 6.62 20.64 15.85
C GLY A 176 5.83 19.67 14.97
N ILE A 177 5.76 18.39 15.33
CA ILE A 177 5.05 17.34 14.58
C ILE A 177 3.79 16.92 15.35
N ALA A 178 2.64 17.48 14.96
CA ALA A 178 1.36 17.15 15.58
C ALA A 178 0.82 15.79 15.10
N THR A 179 0.34 14.99 16.06
CA THR A 179 -0.21 13.65 15.80
C THR A 179 -1.51 13.42 16.56
N LYS A 180 -2.35 12.52 16.02
CA LYS A 180 -3.60 12.05 16.66
C LYS A 180 -3.53 10.56 16.94
N THR A 181 -4.08 10.14 18.06
CA THR A 181 -4.34 8.72 18.38
C THR A 181 -5.68 8.27 17.79
N HIS A 182 -5.90 6.97 17.72
CA HIS A 182 -7.16 6.38 17.27
C HIS A 182 -7.53 5.20 18.17
N ALA A 183 -8.78 5.14 18.64
CA ALA A 183 -9.23 4.14 19.61
C ALA A 183 -9.04 2.69 19.12
N ASP A 184 -9.35 2.44 17.85
CA ASP A 184 -9.27 1.08 17.26
C ASP A 184 -7.86 0.67 16.85
N TYR A 185 -6.90 1.60 16.88
CA TYR A 185 -5.51 1.37 16.45
C TYR A 185 -4.52 1.85 17.53
N PRO A 186 -4.37 1.10 18.63
CA PRO A 186 -3.68 1.55 19.84
C PRO A 186 -2.17 1.76 19.67
N ASP A 187 -1.57 1.29 18.58
CA ASP A 187 -0.15 1.53 18.26
C ASP A 187 0.05 2.63 17.21
N ALA A 188 -1.05 3.24 16.73
CA ALA A 188 -0.99 4.22 15.65
C ALA A 188 -0.93 5.66 16.19
N LEU A 189 -0.04 6.46 15.58
CA LEU A 189 -0.09 7.92 15.61
C LEU A 189 -0.30 8.42 14.20
N ILE A 190 -1.35 9.20 13.97
CA ILE A 190 -1.72 9.73 12.65
C ILE A 190 -1.18 11.14 12.59
N LEU A 191 -0.34 11.45 11.60
CA LEU A 191 0.15 12.82 11.39
C LEU A 191 -1.01 13.74 10.99
N GLU A 192 -1.07 14.92 11.59
CA GLU A 192 -2.01 15.97 11.17
C GLU A 192 -1.56 16.60 9.86
N GLU A 193 -0.26 16.80 9.68
CA GLU A 193 0.34 17.33 8.46
C GLU A 193 1.46 16.42 7.96
N ARG A 194 1.61 16.32 6.64
CA ARG A 194 2.70 15.55 6.04
C ARG A 194 4.03 16.26 6.26
N THR A 195 4.96 15.55 6.87
CA THR A 195 6.32 16.03 7.10
C THR A 195 7.38 14.98 6.78
N ALA A 196 8.63 15.40 6.67
CA ALA A 196 9.78 14.54 6.38
C ALA A 196 10.24 13.82 7.66
N LEU A 197 9.82 12.58 7.83
CA LEU A 197 10.06 11.79 9.04
C LEU A 197 11.34 10.94 9.00
N PHE A 198 11.80 10.57 7.81
CA PHE A 198 12.89 9.59 7.68
C PHE A 198 14.25 10.10 8.17
N GLN A 199 14.42 11.43 8.32
CA GLN A 199 15.60 12.05 8.90
C GLN A 199 15.42 12.40 10.39
N HIS A 200 14.21 12.23 10.93
CA HIS A 200 13.90 12.52 12.31
C HIS A 200 14.65 11.55 13.26
N PRO A 201 15.25 12.04 14.36
CA PRO A 201 15.99 11.18 15.30
C PRO A 201 15.18 9.98 15.78
N ALA A 202 13.93 10.19 16.19
CA ALA A 202 13.07 9.11 16.66
C ALA A 202 12.83 8.00 15.59
N PHE A 203 12.83 8.33 14.29
CA PHE A 203 12.79 7.32 13.23
C PHE A 203 14.13 6.59 13.10
N GLN A 204 15.23 7.33 13.10
CA GLN A 204 16.58 6.76 12.98
C GLN A 204 16.91 5.82 14.16
N GLU A 205 16.41 6.14 15.31
CA GLU A 205 16.54 5.35 16.54
C GLU A 205 15.47 4.25 16.67
N GLY A 206 14.51 4.16 15.74
CA GLY A 206 13.54 3.09 15.68
C GLY A 206 12.41 3.15 16.72
N TYR A 207 12.04 4.35 17.17
CA TYR A 207 10.87 4.55 18.04
C TYR A 207 9.55 4.33 17.32
N PHE A 208 9.56 4.44 15.99
CA PHE A 208 8.40 4.16 15.16
C PHE A 208 8.77 3.67 13.77
N GLU A 209 7.80 3.06 13.11
CA GLU A 209 7.78 2.72 11.69
C GLU A 209 6.62 3.45 10.99
N VAL A 210 6.78 3.78 9.71
CA VAL A 210 5.67 4.25 8.89
C VAL A 210 4.89 3.05 8.38
N GLN A 211 3.65 2.89 8.86
CA GLN A 211 2.78 1.78 8.49
C GLN A 211 1.32 2.20 8.63
N ASP A 212 0.49 1.89 7.63
CA ASP A 212 -0.95 2.17 7.68
C ASP A 212 -1.64 1.48 8.86
N ALA A 213 -2.66 2.13 9.41
CA ALA A 213 -3.39 1.63 10.59
C ALA A 213 -4.03 0.26 10.34
N SER A 214 -4.60 0.04 9.14
CA SER A 214 -5.21 -1.24 8.77
C SER A 214 -4.16 -2.36 8.73
N SER A 215 -2.97 -2.07 8.20
CA SER A 215 -1.85 -3.02 8.22
C SER A 215 -1.37 -3.34 9.64
N GLN A 216 -1.42 -2.37 10.57
CA GLN A 216 -1.11 -2.60 11.99
C GLN A 216 -2.12 -3.54 12.64
N LYS A 217 -3.41 -3.43 12.30
CA LYS A 217 -4.47 -4.29 12.86
C LYS A 217 -4.20 -5.77 12.61
N VAL A 218 -3.64 -6.14 11.45
CA VAL A 218 -3.28 -7.53 11.10
C VAL A 218 -2.36 -8.16 12.16
N GLY A 219 -1.35 -7.43 12.65
CA GLY A 219 -0.44 -7.93 13.67
C GLY A 219 -1.14 -8.28 14.97
N ARG A 220 -2.03 -7.40 15.45
CA ARG A 220 -2.83 -7.66 16.66
C ARG A 220 -3.88 -8.73 16.45
N PHE A 221 -4.44 -8.81 15.24
CA PHE A 221 -5.44 -9.82 14.88
C PHE A 221 -4.89 -11.26 14.93
N LEU A 222 -3.57 -11.45 14.79
CA LEU A 222 -2.91 -12.75 14.92
C LEU A 222 -2.92 -13.30 16.37
N ASP A 223 -3.16 -12.46 17.37
CA ASP A 223 -3.27 -12.85 18.78
C ASP A 223 -2.00 -13.57 19.28
N VAL A 224 -0.83 -12.95 19.05
CA VAL A 224 0.46 -13.48 19.50
C VAL A 224 0.69 -13.22 21.00
N GLN A 225 1.41 -14.13 21.66
CA GLN A 225 1.82 -13.98 23.04
C GLN A 225 3.34 -14.16 23.18
N PRO A 226 3.98 -13.55 24.18
CA PRO A 226 5.39 -13.79 24.49
C PRO A 226 5.69 -15.29 24.66
N GLY A 227 6.80 -15.76 24.06
CA GLY A 227 7.23 -17.15 24.13
C GLY A 227 6.76 -18.04 22.98
N MET A 228 5.83 -17.60 22.13
CA MET A 228 5.33 -18.37 21.00
C MET A 228 6.36 -18.54 19.87
N LEU A 229 6.20 -19.61 19.09
CA LEU A 229 6.78 -19.75 17.76
C LEU A 229 5.79 -19.22 16.71
N VAL A 230 6.16 -18.14 16.05
CA VAL A 230 5.36 -17.47 15.01
C VAL A 230 6.04 -17.61 13.66
N VAL A 231 5.27 -17.88 12.61
CA VAL A 231 5.75 -17.85 11.23
C VAL A 231 5.04 -16.71 10.48
N ASP A 232 5.80 -15.77 9.95
CA ASP A 232 5.34 -14.78 8.98
C ASP A 232 5.75 -15.27 7.59
N ALA A 233 4.78 -15.84 6.86
CA ALA A 233 5.05 -16.63 5.65
C ALA A 233 5.22 -15.81 4.37
N CYS A 234 4.89 -14.50 4.42
CA CYS A 234 5.03 -13.55 3.31
C CYS A 234 5.59 -12.22 3.86
N ALA A 235 6.72 -12.28 4.56
CA ALA A 235 7.19 -11.23 5.44
C ALA A 235 7.57 -9.92 4.71
N GLY A 236 7.91 -9.98 3.43
CA GLY A 236 8.38 -8.82 2.70
C GLY A 236 9.58 -8.14 3.39
N ALA A 237 9.51 -6.82 3.51
CA ALA A 237 10.51 -6.02 4.24
C ALA A 237 10.25 -5.94 5.76
N GLY A 238 9.36 -6.80 6.29
CA GLY A 238 9.22 -7.03 7.73
C GLY A 238 8.27 -6.08 8.46
N GLY A 239 7.43 -5.33 7.77
CA GLY A 239 6.51 -4.40 8.44
C GLY A 239 5.67 -5.08 9.53
N LYS A 240 5.06 -6.22 9.22
CA LYS A 240 4.26 -7.01 10.16
C LYS A 240 5.12 -7.84 11.11
N SER A 241 6.22 -8.46 10.63
CA SER A 241 7.16 -9.20 11.49
C SER A 241 7.69 -8.36 12.65
N LEU A 242 8.08 -7.10 12.40
CA LEU A 242 8.54 -6.17 13.43
C LEU A 242 7.45 -5.82 14.44
N HIS A 243 6.20 -5.70 13.97
CA HIS A 243 5.06 -5.47 14.86
C HIS A 243 4.82 -6.67 15.78
N LEU A 244 4.83 -7.88 15.20
CA LEU A 244 4.69 -9.13 15.96
C LEU A 244 5.79 -9.26 17.03
N ALA A 245 7.05 -8.93 16.69
CA ALA A 245 8.15 -8.94 17.65
C ALA A 245 7.93 -7.99 18.83
N ALA A 246 7.39 -6.79 18.55
CA ALA A 246 7.04 -5.84 19.59
C ALA A 246 5.88 -6.34 20.47
N LEU A 247 4.84 -6.91 19.88
CA LEU A 247 3.71 -7.51 20.61
C LEU A 247 4.15 -8.72 21.47
N MET A 248 5.17 -9.45 21.03
CA MET A 248 5.78 -10.56 21.78
C MET A 248 6.82 -10.09 22.81
N ALA A 249 7.09 -8.80 22.94
CA ALA A 249 8.12 -8.23 23.81
C ALA A 249 9.50 -8.90 23.58
N ASN A 250 9.87 -9.18 22.34
CA ASN A 250 11.10 -9.91 21.94
C ASN A 250 11.23 -11.32 22.54
N LYS A 251 10.17 -11.92 23.09
CA LYS A 251 10.19 -13.27 23.69
C LYS A 251 9.59 -14.29 22.72
N GLY A 252 10.20 -15.50 22.65
CA GLY A 252 9.85 -16.52 21.67
C GLY A 252 10.61 -16.35 20.36
N GLN A 253 10.09 -16.87 19.26
CA GLN A 253 10.77 -16.86 17.96
C GLN A 253 9.79 -16.49 16.84
N ILE A 254 10.22 -15.62 15.92
CA ILE A 254 9.53 -15.33 14.68
C ILE A 254 10.39 -15.86 13.51
N ILE A 255 9.79 -16.71 12.67
CA ILE A 255 10.40 -17.15 11.41
C ILE A 255 9.76 -16.34 10.30
N ALA A 256 10.49 -15.37 9.77
CA ALA A 256 10.05 -14.52 8.69
C ALA A 256 10.52 -15.07 7.34
N MET A 257 9.58 -15.42 6.47
CA MET A 257 9.85 -16.07 5.18
C MET A 257 9.41 -15.18 4.03
N ASP A 258 10.19 -15.15 2.96
CA ASP A 258 9.84 -14.49 1.69
C ASP A 258 10.60 -15.16 0.53
N LEU A 259 10.09 -15.03 -0.70
CA LEU A 259 10.75 -15.50 -1.92
C LEU A 259 12.00 -14.65 -2.25
N TYR A 260 12.05 -13.40 -1.83
CA TYR A 260 13.03 -12.40 -2.24
C TYR A 260 14.01 -12.08 -1.12
N ASP A 261 15.26 -12.56 -1.25
CA ASP A 261 16.35 -12.34 -0.28
C ASP A 261 16.60 -10.84 0.01
N HIS A 262 16.51 -9.98 -1.01
CA HIS A 262 16.72 -8.54 -0.81
C HIS A 262 15.70 -7.90 0.16
N LYS A 263 14.45 -8.39 0.19
CA LYS A 263 13.44 -7.94 1.14
C LYS A 263 13.78 -8.38 2.57
N LEU A 264 14.24 -9.63 2.72
CA LEU A 264 14.68 -10.14 4.02
C LEU A 264 15.94 -9.44 4.54
N LYS A 265 16.85 -9.02 3.66
CA LYS A 265 17.99 -8.16 4.02
C LYS A 265 17.52 -6.81 4.56
N GLU A 266 16.50 -6.22 3.94
CA GLU A 266 15.88 -4.98 4.42
C GLU A 266 15.20 -5.20 5.78
N LEU A 267 14.48 -6.31 5.98
CA LEU A 267 13.89 -6.69 7.25
C LEU A 267 14.97 -6.73 8.35
N LYS A 268 16.11 -7.39 8.10
CA LYS A 268 17.22 -7.45 9.07
C LYS A 268 17.75 -6.06 9.44
N ARG A 269 17.87 -5.15 8.47
CA ARG A 269 18.30 -3.77 8.72
C ARG A 269 17.29 -3.04 9.62
N ARG A 270 16.02 -3.18 9.32
CA ARG A 270 14.93 -2.58 10.12
C ARG A 270 14.84 -3.20 11.51
N ALA A 271 15.02 -4.52 11.64
CA ALA A 271 15.03 -5.20 12.92
C ALA A 271 16.10 -4.63 13.87
N ARG A 272 17.32 -4.40 13.36
CA ARG A 272 18.40 -3.76 14.14
C ARG A 272 18.03 -2.36 14.60
N ARG A 273 17.45 -1.54 13.73
CA ARG A 273 17.00 -0.19 14.07
C ARG A 273 15.92 -0.20 15.16
N ASN A 274 15.00 -1.15 15.09
CA ASN A 274 13.87 -1.30 16.01
C ASN A 274 14.21 -2.07 17.29
N ASP A 275 15.47 -2.49 17.49
CA ASP A 275 15.91 -3.31 18.63
C ASP A 275 15.18 -4.65 18.74
N VAL A 276 14.92 -5.27 17.59
CA VAL A 276 14.24 -6.57 17.47
C VAL A 276 15.28 -7.68 17.33
N HIS A 277 15.21 -8.68 18.22
CA HIS A 277 16.24 -9.74 18.34
C HIS A 277 15.71 -11.16 18.10
N ASN A 278 14.39 -11.36 18.05
CA ASN A 278 13.77 -12.69 17.99
C ASN A 278 13.29 -13.09 16.58
N ILE A 279 13.78 -12.41 15.53
CA ILE A 279 13.42 -12.74 14.14
C ILE A 279 14.54 -13.52 13.44
N GLU A 280 14.21 -14.69 12.94
CA GLU A 280 15.00 -15.47 11.99
C GLU A 280 14.43 -15.32 10.60
N THR A 281 15.24 -14.99 9.60
CA THR A 281 14.78 -14.87 8.20
C THR A 281 15.12 -16.11 7.40
N ARG A 282 14.18 -16.59 6.56
CA ARG A 282 14.38 -17.74 5.66
C ARG A 282 13.88 -17.42 4.28
N VAL A 283 14.73 -17.57 3.26
CA VAL A 283 14.29 -17.51 1.85
C VAL A 283 13.54 -18.77 1.51
N ILE A 284 12.40 -18.62 0.85
CA ILE A 284 11.62 -19.76 0.32
C ILE A 284 12.20 -20.12 -1.05
N ASP A 285 13.25 -20.92 -1.05
CA ASP A 285 13.90 -21.44 -2.27
C ASP A 285 13.33 -22.79 -2.71
N SER A 286 12.66 -23.47 -1.80
CA SER A 286 12.05 -24.78 -2.03
C SER A 286 11.01 -25.13 -0.97
N THR A 287 10.17 -26.13 -1.25
CA THR A 287 9.18 -26.65 -0.28
C THR A 287 9.81 -27.24 0.99
N LYS A 288 11.13 -27.51 0.99
CA LYS A 288 11.85 -28.04 2.17
C LYS A 288 11.80 -27.10 3.35
N VAL A 289 11.79 -25.77 3.12
CA VAL A 289 11.70 -24.76 4.18
C VAL A 289 10.38 -24.89 4.93
N ILE A 290 9.27 -25.08 4.19
CA ILE A 290 7.92 -25.25 4.74
C ILE A 290 7.81 -26.60 5.46
N LYS A 291 8.33 -27.69 4.86
CA LYS A 291 8.27 -29.03 5.43
C LYS A 291 8.91 -29.13 6.80
N LYS A 292 9.99 -28.37 7.07
CA LYS A 292 10.64 -28.32 8.39
C LYS A 292 9.81 -27.65 9.50
N LEU A 293 8.74 -26.94 9.12
CA LEU A 293 7.87 -26.19 10.02
C LEU A 293 6.49 -26.83 10.18
N ILE A 294 6.21 -27.95 9.52
CA ILE A 294 4.92 -28.64 9.61
C ILE A 294 4.56 -28.90 11.08
N GLU A 295 3.36 -28.47 11.48
CA GLU A 295 2.76 -28.65 12.82
C GLU A 295 3.59 -28.06 13.98
N ARG A 296 4.40 -27.01 13.73
CA ARG A 296 5.28 -26.45 14.74
C ARG A 296 4.85 -25.08 15.25
N ALA A 297 4.24 -24.25 14.41
CA ALA A 297 3.96 -22.87 14.73
C ALA A 297 2.70 -22.72 15.59
N ASP A 298 2.81 -21.92 16.67
CA ASP A 298 1.67 -21.46 17.46
C ASP A 298 0.77 -20.55 16.65
N ARG A 299 1.40 -19.71 15.82
CA ARG A 299 0.74 -18.72 14.96
C ARG A 299 1.40 -18.70 13.59
N VAL A 300 0.58 -18.61 12.55
CA VAL A 300 1.06 -18.38 11.18
C VAL A 300 0.34 -17.17 10.60
N LEU A 301 1.10 -16.22 10.10
CA LEU A 301 0.60 -15.10 9.32
C LEU A 301 0.85 -15.36 7.84
N ILE A 302 -0.20 -15.29 7.04
CA ILE A 302 -0.16 -15.27 5.58
C ILE A 302 -0.67 -13.90 5.12
N ASP A 303 0.22 -12.90 5.07
CA ASP A 303 -0.05 -11.62 4.41
C ASP A 303 0.12 -11.83 2.90
N ALA A 304 -0.93 -12.36 2.28
CA ALA A 304 -0.86 -12.95 0.95
C ALA A 304 -0.57 -11.93 -0.16
N PRO A 305 0.21 -12.30 -1.19
CA PRO A 305 0.30 -11.48 -2.40
C PRO A 305 -1.09 -11.32 -2.99
N CYS A 306 -1.43 -10.09 -3.40
CA CYS A 306 -2.76 -9.74 -3.88
C CYS A 306 -2.69 -8.61 -4.91
N THR A 307 -3.84 -8.21 -5.47
CA THR A 307 -3.91 -7.07 -6.42
C THR A 307 -3.48 -5.74 -5.80
N GLY A 308 -3.57 -5.60 -4.48
CA GLY A 308 -3.30 -4.34 -3.78
C GLY A 308 -4.35 -3.26 -4.03
N LEU A 309 -5.55 -3.62 -4.45
CA LEU A 309 -6.61 -2.64 -4.75
C LEU A 309 -7.05 -1.84 -3.52
N GLY A 310 -6.86 -2.35 -2.31
CA GLY A 310 -7.12 -1.61 -1.08
C GLY A 310 -6.12 -0.49 -0.78
N VAL A 311 -4.97 -0.45 -1.47
CA VAL A 311 -3.90 0.52 -1.25
C VAL A 311 -3.63 1.43 -2.45
N LEU A 312 -4.58 1.56 -3.38
CA LEU A 312 -4.46 2.38 -4.60
C LEU A 312 -4.14 3.85 -4.29
N ARG A 313 -4.56 4.36 -3.14
CA ARG A 313 -4.24 5.72 -2.72
C ARG A 313 -2.73 5.96 -2.55
N ARG A 314 -1.95 4.89 -2.29
CA ARG A 314 -0.48 4.92 -2.17
C ARG A 314 0.21 4.55 -3.46
N ASN A 315 -0.37 3.61 -4.22
CA ASN A 315 0.19 3.06 -5.45
C ASN A 315 -0.80 3.26 -6.61
N PRO A 316 -1.05 4.51 -7.07
CA PRO A 316 -2.07 4.79 -8.06
C PRO A 316 -1.75 4.21 -9.45
N ASP A 317 -0.51 3.84 -9.71
CA ASP A 317 -0.10 3.17 -10.94
C ASP A 317 -0.51 1.70 -11.01
N ALA A 318 -0.83 1.07 -9.88
CA ALA A 318 -1.26 -0.33 -9.85
C ALA A 318 -2.48 -0.59 -10.75
N LYS A 319 -3.50 0.29 -10.71
CA LYS A 319 -4.70 0.14 -11.54
C LYS A 319 -4.44 0.18 -13.06
N TRP A 320 -3.29 0.73 -13.50
CA TRP A 320 -2.88 0.78 -14.90
C TRP A 320 -2.05 -0.40 -15.35
N LYS A 321 -1.47 -1.14 -14.38
CA LYS A 321 -0.59 -2.30 -14.61
C LYS A 321 -1.32 -3.62 -14.45
N LEU A 322 -2.39 -3.63 -13.65
CA LEU A 322 -3.25 -4.78 -13.51
C LEU A 322 -3.95 -5.11 -14.83
N GLN A 323 -4.14 -6.39 -15.08
CA GLN A 323 -4.90 -6.96 -16.18
C GLN A 323 -5.93 -7.94 -15.60
N PRO A 324 -7.06 -8.18 -16.29
CA PRO A 324 -8.10 -9.11 -15.79
C PRO A 324 -7.56 -10.50 -15.45
N GLU A 325 -6.64 -11.02 -16.27
CA GLU A 325 -6.03 -12.34 -16.11
C GLU A 325 -5.21 -12.43 -14.82
N PHE A 326 -4.65 -11.33 -14.36
CA PHE A 326 -3.88 -11.30 -13.11
C PHE A 326 -4.74 -11.67 -11.90
N LEU A 327 -6.01 -11.29 -11.87
CA LEU A 327 -6.91 -11.66 -10.77
C LEU A 327 -7.05 -13.18 -10.67
N THR A 328 -7.25 -13.87 -11.79
CA THR A 328 -7.34 -15.32 -11.82
C THR A 328 -6.04 -15.98 -11.33
N GLN A 329 -4.90 -15.49 -11.79
CA GLN A 329 -3.59 -16.02 -11.41
C GLN A 329 -3.30 -15.81 -9.92
N ILE A 330 -3.60 -14.62 -9.40
CA ILE A 330 -3.28 -14.31 -8.00
C ILE A 330 -4.19 -15.06 -7.03
N THR A 331 -5.49 -15.23 -7.35
CA THR A 331 -6.42 -16.01 -6.53
C THR A 331 -6.02 -17.50 -6.48
N GLN A 332 -5.54 -18.06 -7.59
CA GLN A 332 -4.97 -19.40 -7.59
C GLN A 332 -3.72 -19.49 -6.70
N THR A 333 -2.81 -18.53 -6.81
CA THR A 333 -1.61 -18.45 -5.98
C THR A 333 -1.96 -18.34 -4.49
N GLN A 334 -2.98 -17.57 -4.15
CA GLN A 334 -3.47 -17.41 -2.77
C GLN A 334 -3.98 -18.76 -2.22
N GLN A 335 -4.73 -19.55 -3.01
CA GLN A 335 -5.15 -20.89 -2.60
C GLN A 335 -3.97 -21.86 -2.39
N GLU A 336 -3.00 -21.86 -3.30
CA GLU A 336 -1.81 -22.68 -3.15
C GLU A 336 -1.03 -22.34 -1.89
N ILE A 337 -0.88 -21.04 -1.59
CA ILE A 337 -0.22 -20.54 -0.37
C ILE A 337 -1.01 -20.98 0.87
N LEU A 338 -2.32 -20.80 0.91
CA LEU A 338 -3.16 -21.21 2.02
C LEU A 338 -3.03 -22.72 2.29
N GLN A 339 -3.16 -23.55 1.26
CA GLN A 339 -3.06 -25.01 1.38
C GLN A 339 -1.68 -25.49 1.83
N GLN A 340 -0.62 -24.84 1.40
CA GLN A 340 0.74 -25.24 1.75
C GLN A 340 1.17 -24.73 3.12
N TYR A 341 0.89 -23.46 3.42
CA TYR A 341 1.42 -22.81 4.60
C TYR A 341 0.56 -23.07 5.86
N SER A 342 -0.72 -23.40 5.70
CA SER A 342 -1.57 -23.85 6.80
C SER A 342 -1.01 -25.08 7.53
N LYS A 343 -0.27 -25.94 6.82
CA LYS A 343 0.37 -27.14 7.40
C LYS A 343 1.41 -26.82 8.48
N MET A 344 1.91 -25.60 8.53
CA MET A 344 2.87 -25.17 9.56
C MET A 344 2.21 -24.92 10.92
N VAL A 345 0.91 -24.70 10.95
CA VAL A 345 0.16 -24.46 12.20
C VAL A 345 0.08 -25.74 13.01
N LYS A 346 0.45 -25.71 14.28
CA LYS A 346 0.27 -26.84 15.20
C LYS A 346 -1.22 -27.05 15.52
N LYS A 347 -1.61 -28.19 16.04
CA LYS A 347 -2.96 -28.44 16.59
C LYS A 347 -3.28 -27.41 17.68
N GLY A 348 -4.45 -26.81 17.68
CA GLY A 348 -4.85 -25.70 18.55
C GLY A 348 -4.18 -24.36 18.24
N GLY A 349 -3.27 -24.33 17.26
CA GLY A 349 -2.66 -23.09 16.78
C GLY A 349 -3.59 -22.28 15.88
N LYS A 350 -3.20 -21.05 15.54
CA LYS A 350 -4.01 -20.13 14.73
C LYS A 350 -3.28 -19.70 13.47
N LEU A 351 -4.03 -19.52 12.41
CA LEU A 351 -3.63 -18.96 11.12
C LEU A 351 -4.37 -17.64 10.91
N VAL A 352 -3.67 -16.60 10.49
CA VAL A 352 -4.31 -15.41 9.91
C VAL A 352 -3.96 -15.34 8.43
N TYR A 353 -4.99 -15.32 7.61
CA TYR A 353 -4.92 -14.95 6.21
C TYR A 353 -5.30 -13.48 6.08
N ALA A 354 -4.47 -12.70 5.42
CA ALA A 354 -4.72 -11.28 5.21
C ALA A 354 -4.33 -10.83 3.80
N THR A 355 -5.04 -9.84 3.28
CA THR A 355 -4.73 -9.15 2.01
C THR A 355 -4.93 -7.65 2.15
N CYS A 356 -4.27 -6.87 1.32
CA CYS A 356 -4.58 -5.46 1.09
C CYS A 356 -5.47 -5.27 -0.15
N SER A 357 -6.42 -6.18 -0.36
CA SER A 357 -7.44 -6.12 -1.41
C SER A 357 -8.82 -5.82 -0.82
N ILE A 358 -9.67 -5.19 -1.62
CA ILE A 358 -11.09 -4.98 -1.27
C ILE A 358 -12.02 -5.96 -2.01
N LEU A 359 -11.46 -6.80 -2.89
CA LEU A 359 -12.25 -7.74 -3.70
C LEU A 359 -12.60 -9.01 -2.92
N PRO A 360 -13.88 -9.43 -2.92
CA PRO A 360 -14.32 -10.70 -2.30
C PRO A 360 -13.52 -11.91 -2.77
N GLN A 361 -13.18 -11.97 -4.07
CA GLN A 361 -12.46 -13.06 -4.71
C GLN A 361 -11.07 -13.33 -4.11
N GLU A 362 -10.42 -12.30 -3.55
CA GLU A 362 -9.12 -12.40 -2.88
C GLU A 362 -9.25 -12.57 -1.37
N ASN A 363 -10.46 -12.38 -0.81
CA ASN A 363 -10.76 -12.26 0.60
C ASN A 363 -11.58 -13.46 1.10
N GLN A 364 -12.85 -13.26 1.45
CA GLN A 364 -13.72 -14.29 2.03
C GLN A 364 -13.92 -15.50 1.11
N ASP A 365 -13.87 -15.32 -0.21
CA ASP A 365 -14.02 -16.43 -1.15
C ASP A 365 -12.82 -17.39 -1.04
N GLN A 366 -11.61 -16.84 -0.82
CA GLN A 366 -10.40 -17.64 -0.58
C GLN A 366 -10.51 -18.47 0.71
N VAL A 367 -11.01 -17.86 1.78
CA VAL A 367 -11.21 -18.54 3.06
C VAL A 367 -12.28 -19.64 2.95
N THR A 368 -13.38 -19.35 2.29
CA THR A 368 -14.46 -20.31 2.06
C THR A 368 -13.96 -21.50 1.24
N GLN A 369 -13.27 -21.25 0.14
CA GLN A 369 -12.69 -22.31 -0.70
C GLN A 369 -11.65 -23.13 0.07
N PHE A 370 -10.81 -22.49 0.87
CA PHE A 370 -9.81 -23.20 1.69
C PHE A 370 -10.50 -24.13 2.69
N LEU A 371 -11.50 -23.66 3.43
CA LEU A 371 -12.21 -24.45 4.45
C LEU A 371 -12.92 -25.69 3.88
N THR A 372 -13.28 -25.68 2.59
CA THR A 372 -13.85 -26.84 1.89
C THR A 372 -12.80 -27.77 1.28
N SER A 373 -11.53 -27.38 1.27
CA SER A 373 -10.42 -28.18 0.75
C SER A 373 -9.96 -29.22 1.77
N GLU A 374 -9.25 -30.26 1.30
CA GLU A 374 -8.64 -31.28 2.16
C GLU A 374 -7.74 -30.65 3.25
N ALA A 375 -6.92 -29.66 2.89
CA ALA A 375 -6.04 -28.97 3.84
C ALA A 375 -6.80 -28.14 4.86
N GLY A 376 -7.97 -27.62 4.49
CA GLY A 376 -8.81 -26.77 5.32
C GLY A 376 -9.76 -27.52 6.25
N HIS A 377 -10.04 -28.82 6.04
CA HIS A 377 -10.96 -29.59 6.88
C HIS A 377 -10.56 -29.61 8.36
N GLY A 378 -9.26 -29.48 8.65
CA GLY A 378 -8.73 -29.36 10.01
C GLY A 378 -8.86 -27.99 10.63
N PHE A 379 -9.42 -27.02 9.94
CA PHE A 379 -9.57 -25.63 10.41
C PHE A 379 -11.02 -25.22 10.60
N GLN A 380 -11.20 -24.18 11.38
CA GLN A 380 -12.48 -23.46 11.49
C GLN A 380 -12.21 -21.95 11.53
N LEU A 381 -13.11 -21.18 10.96
CA LEU A 381 -13.08 -19.73 11.04
C LEU A 381 -13.43 -19.30 12.48
N GLU A 382 -12.54 -18.56 13.13
CA GLU A 382 -12.75 -18.01 14.47
C GLU A 382 -13.25 -16.56 14.38
N GLN A 383 -12.64 -15.78 13.54
CA GLN A 383 -12.96 -14.36 13.38
C GLN A 383 -12.59 -13.87 11.98
N GLU A 384 -13.36 -12.94 11.50
CA GLU A 384 -13.13 -12.24 10.22
C GLU A 384 -13.29 -10.74 10.41
N ASP A 385 -12.48 -9.95 9.72
CA ASP A 385 -12.58 -8.50 9.73
C ASP A 385 -12.26 -7.92 8.35
N LYS A 386 -12.98 -6.86 7.98
CA LYS A 386 -12.82 -6.15 6.70
C LYS A 386 -12.77 -4.66 6.96
N ILE A 387 -11.71 -4.02 6.51
CA ILE A 387 -11.54 -2.59 6.63
C ILE A 387 -11.81 -1.94 5.28
N SER A 388 -12.88 -1.15 5.24
CA SER A 388 -13.31 -0.39 4.09
C SER A 388 -12.62 0.98 4.07
N PRO A 389 -11.92 1.36 2.99
CA PRO A 389 -11.35 2.69 2.83
C PRO A 389 -12.35 3.84 2.99
N SER A 390 -13.55 3.69 2.45
CA SER A 390 -14.59 4.71 2.49
C SER A 390 -15.17 4.96 3.88
N GLN A 391 -15.13 3.94 4.75
CA GLN A 391 -15.66 4.02 6.12
C GLN A 391 -14.57 4.39 7.13
N SER A 392 -13.38 3.80 7.00
CA SER A 392 -12.31 3.97 7.98
C SER A 392 -11.41 5.18 7.73
N GLY A 393 -11.31 5.64 6.47
CA GLY A 393 -10.31 6.63 6.05
C GLY A 393 -8.89 6.05 5.91
N PHE A 394 -8.67 4.76 6.21
CA PHE A 394 -7.41 4.05 6.07
C PHE A 394 -7.39 3.16 4.83
N ASP A 395 -6.30 2.40 4.63
CA ASP A 395 -6.18 1.48 3.51
C ASP A 395 -7.17 0.32 3.64
N GLY A 396 -7.61 -0.23 2.51
CA GLY A 396 -8.47 -1.41 2.47
C GLY A 396 -7.70 -2.67 2.84
N PHE A 397 -8.23 -3.41 3.80
CA PHE A 397 -7.67 -4.69 4.24
C PHE A 397 -8.77 -5.70 4.53
N TYR A 398 -8.39 -6.95 4.36
CA TYR A 398 -9.14 -8.10 4.83
C TYR A 398 -8.26 -8.97 5.71
N MET A 399 -8.84 -9.58 6.74
CA MET A 399 -8.16 -10.56 7.58
C MET A 399 -9.14 -11.59 8.13
N ALA A 400 -8.73 -12.86 8.10
CA ALA A 400 -9.47 -13.97 8.67
C ALA A 400 -8.57 -14.79 9.57
N ARG A 401 -9.03 -15.08 10.79
CA ARG A 401 -8.33 -15.93 11.76
C ARG A 401 -8.98 -17.29 11.82
N LEU A 402 -8.18 -18.29 11.52
CA LEU A 402 -8.57 -19.69 11.48
C LEU A 402 -7.87 -20.44 12.62
N VAL A 403 -8.61 -21.29 13.32
CA VAL A 403 -8.06 -22.17 14.38
C VAL A 403 -7.93 -23.57 13.83
N ARG A 404 -6.76 -24.20 13.99
CA ARG A 404 -6.57 -25.61 13.68
C ARG A 404 -7.19 -26.43 14.82
N LYS A 405 -8.09 -27.34 14.47
CA LYS A 405 -8.72 -28.25 15.42
C LYS A 405 -7.67 -29.15 16.12
N LEU A 406 -7.99 -29.65 17.33
CA LEU A 406 -7.12 -30.51 18.13
C LEU A 406 -6.86 -31.89 17.48
#